data_b91aabea95af971d4aedac9b88774ebb
#
_entry.id   b91aabea95af971d4aedac9b88774ebb
#
_cell.length_a   1.000
_cell.length_b   1.000
_cell.length_c   1.000
_cell.angle_alpha   90.00
_cell.angle_beta   90.00
_cell.angle_gamma   90.00
#
_symmetry.space_group_name_H-M   'P 1'
#
loop_
_entity.id
_entity.type
_entity.pdbx_description
1 polymer ?
#
loop_
_entity_poly.entity_id
_entity_poly.type
_entity_poly.pdbx_seq_one_letter_code
_entity_poly.pdbx_strand_id
1 'polypeptide(L)'
;FGMPEEVEIQSNMGLEGAEGALATALGYATASEKINFIVLGDISFFSGMTALWNSNYGSNIRLMVINNGGNAQQQSLPGFTPDNRTLRMITGAHQTSAKAWAEDRGLTYLSAHNEEELQAALPAFVKPDITRQPLFLEVFTDKASDVEALKQYYKSLKKS
;
A
#
# COMPACT_ATOMS: atom_id res chain seq x y z
N PHE A 1 -17.44 6.23 1.96
CA PHE A 1 -17.06 7.36 1.13
C PHE A 1 -17.69 7.18 -0.24
N GLY A 2 -18.46 8.20 -0.73
CA GLY A 2 -18.90 8.22 -2.13
C GLY A 2 -17.71 8.52 -3.03
N MET A 3 -17.48 7.65 -4.02
CA MET A 3 -16.47 7.92 -5.07
C MET A 3 -17.17 8.58 -6.27
N PRO A 4 -16.48 9.47 -6.99
CA PRO A 4 -16.99 9.99 -8.27
C PRO A 4 -17.29 8.83 -9.26
N GLU A 5 -18.30 9.00 -10.11
CA GLU A 5 -18.71 7.97 -11.07
C GLU A 5 -17.61 7.60 -12.09
N GLU A 6 -16.68 8.53 -12.35
CA GLU A 6 -15.57 8.32 -13.29
C GLU A 6 -14.43 7.49 -12.70
N VAL A 7 -14.45 7.24 -11.37
CA VAL A 7 -13.41 6.45 -10.67
C VAL A 7 -13.81 4.99 -10.60
N GLU A 8 -13.06 4.16 -11.28
CA GLU A 8 -13.19 2.71 -11.17
C GLU A 8 -12.36 2.20 -9.99
N ILE A 9 -12.98 1.41 -9.11
CA ILE A 9 -12.31 0.79 -7.98
C ILE A 9 -12.18 -0.70 -8.24
N GLN A 10 -10.94 -1.19 -8.21
CA GLN A 10 -10.62 -2.61 -8.30
C GLN A 10 -10.03 -3.08 -6.97
N SER A 11 -10.43 -4.25 -6.54
CA SER A 11 -9.96 -4.84 -5.28
C SER A 11 -9.60 -6.30 -5.47
N ASN A 12 -8.49 -6.72 -4.88
CA ASN A 12 -8.03 -8.11 -4.91
C ASN A 12 -8.61 -8.95 -3.76
N MET A 13 -9.72 -8.53 -3.17
CA MET A 13 -10.34 -9.16 -1.99
C MET A 13 -10.82 -10.60 -2.21
N GLY A 14 -10.95 -11.06 -3.46
CA GLY A 14 -11.33 -12.44 -3.77
C GLY A 14 -10.20 -13.45 -3.59
N LEU A 15 -8.97 -12.99 -3.41
CA LEU A 15 -7.79 -13.81 -3.14
C LEU A 15 -7.34 -13.53 -1.71
N GLU A 16 -7.37 -14.53 -0.85
CA GLU A 16 -6.80 -14.43 0.48
C GLU A 16 -5.28 -14.45 0.37
N GLY A 17 -4.61 -13.49 1.05
CA GLY A 17 -3.16 -13.39 1.09
C GLY A 17 -2.63 -12.05 0.58
N ALA A 18 -1.33 -11.85 0.79
CA ALA A 18 -0.63 -10.64 0.39
C ALA A 18 -0.12 -10.70 -1.06
N GLU A 19 -0.03 -11.91 -1.60
CA GLU A 19 0.57 -12.20 -2.90
C GLU A 19 -0.35 -11.81 -4.07
N GLY A 20 0.26 -11.44 -5.19
CA GLY A 20 -0.43 -11.19 -6.44
C GLY A 20 -1.09 -9.81 -6.58
N ALA A 21 -1.32 -9.08 -5.48
CA ALA A 21 -2.00 -7.79 -5.53
C ALA A 21 -1.25 -6.78 -6.41
N LEU A 22 0.05 -6.65 -6.26
CA LEU A 22 0.87 -5.75 -7.07
C LEU A 22 0.89 -6.17 -8.54
N ALA A 23 1.09 -7.46 -8.83
CA ALA A 23 1.14 -7.96 -10.21
C ALA A 23 -0.20 -7.74 -10.94
N THR A 24 -1.33 -8.01 -10.26
CA THR A 24 -2.67 -7.76 -10.79
C THR A 24 -2.89 -6.28 -11.10
N ALA A 25 -2.52 -5.40 -10.17
CA ALA A 25 -2.67 -3.95 -10.34
C ALA A 25 -1.79 -3.41 -11.47
N LEU A 26 -0.55 -3.90 -11.62
CA LEU A 26 0.34 -3.52 -12.72
C LEU A 26 -0.19 -4.03 -14.06
N GLY A 27 -0.74 -5.24 -14.12
CA GLY A 27 -1.38 -5.77 -15.32
C GLY A 27 -2.57 -4.93 -15.75
N TYR A 28 -3.42 -4.52 -14.81
CA TYR A 28 -4.54 -3.62 -15.08
C TYR A 28 -4.05 -2.25 -15.59
N ALA A 29 -3.05 -1.66 -14.93
CA ALA A 29 -2.49 -0.36 -15.30
C ALA A 29 -1.86 -0.38 -16.71
N THR A 30 -1.26 -1.51 -17.12
CA THR A 30 -0.69 -1.68 -18.46
C THR A 30 -1.76 -1.65 -19.56
N ALA A 31 -2.97 -2.11 -19.25
CA ALA A 31 -4.12 -2.11 -20.16
C ALA A 31 -4.95 -0.81 -20.12
N SER A 32 -4.57 0.15 -19.26
CA SER A 32 -5.32 1.38 -19.01
C SER A 32 -4.51 2.61 -19.47
N GLU A 33 -5.19 3.56 -20.14
CA GLU A 33 -4.62 4.88 -20.46
C GLU A 33 -4.81 5.89 -19.31
N LYS A 34 -5.63 5.55 -18.30
CA LYS A 34 -5.89 6.40 -17.13
C LYS A 34 -4.71 6.34 -16.14
N ILE A 35 -4.64 7.32 -15.24
CA ILE A 35 -3.76 7.23 -14.08
C ILE A 35 -4.32 6.18 -13.12
N ASN A 36 -3.46 5.27 -12.70
CA ASN A 36 -3.80 4.15 -11.82
C ASN A 36 -3.17 4.38 -10.44
N PHE A 37 -4.01 4.62 -9.45
CA PHE A 37 -3.61 4.69 -8.05
C PHE A 37 -3.67 3.29 -7.44
N ILE A 38 -2.52 2.76 -7.07
CA ILE A 38 -2.36 1.43 -6.46
C ILE A 38 -2.01 1.63 -4.99
N VAL A 39 -2.84 1.15 -4.08
CA VAL A 39 -2.59 1.26 -2.62
C VAL A 39 -2.41 -0.13 -2.04
N LEU A 40 -1.26 -0.37 -1.41
CA LEU A 40 -0.89 -1.66 -0.84
C LEU A 40 -0.33 -1.49 0.57
N GLY A 41 -0.45 -2.54 1.39
CA GLY A 41 0.39 -2.68 2.58
C GLY A 41 1.81 -3.13 2.24
N ASP A 42 2.74 -2.94 3.17
CA ASP A 42 4.15 -3.31 3.03
C ASP A 42 4.36 -4.81 2.73
N ILE A 43 3.67 -5.71 3.44
CA ILE A 43 3.77 -7.15 3.18
C ILE A 43 3.29 -7.49 1.76
N SER A 44 2.19 -6.90 1.29
CA SER A 44 1.70 -7.11 -0.07
C SER A 44 2.68 -6.58 -1.13
N PHE A 45 3.35 -5.47 -0.83
CA PHE A 45 4.39 -4.95 -1.70
C PHE A 45 5.61 -5.86 -1.73
N PHE A 46 6.20 -6.22 -0.56
CA PHE A 46 7.42 -7.02 -0.50
C PHE A 46 7.24 -8.45 -1.02
N SER A 47 6.08 -9.07 -0.80
CA SER A 47 5.78 -10.38 -1.38
C SER A 47 5.62 -10.36 -2.90
N GLY A 48 5.16 -9.22 -3.44
CA GLY A 48 4.90 -9.03 -4.87
C GLY A 48 5.93 -8.17 -5.62
N MET A 49 6.96 -7.64 -4.97
CA MET A 49 7.87 -6.63 -5.56
C MET A 49 8.60 -7.12 -6.81
N THR A 50 8.71 -8.43 -7.00
CA THR A 50 9.24 -9.03 -8.24
C THR A 50 8.41 -8.70 -9.47
N ALA A 51 7.16 -8.29 -9.33
CA ALA A 51 6.34 -7.83 -10.46
C ALA A 51 6.90 -6.57 -11.14
N LEU A 52 7.75 -5.81 -10.45
CA LEU A 52 8.42 -4.61 -10.99
C LEU A 52 9.73 -4.90 -11.73
N TRP A 53 10.26 -6.13 -11.69
CA TRP A 53 11.61 -6.43 -12.21
C TRP A 53 11.76 -6.23 -13.72
N ASN A 54 10.70 -6.48 -14.48
CA ASN A 54 10.72 -6.45 -15.94
C ASN A 54 10.44 -5.06 -16.55
N SER A 55 10.07 -4.08 -15.73
CA SER A 55 9.77 -2.69 -16.14
C SER A 55 8.72 -2.57 -17.27
N ASN A 56 7.86 -3.56 -17.47
CA ASN A 56 6.77 -3.54 -18.46
C ASN A 56 5.53 -2.82 -17.93
N TYR A 57 5.71 -1.64 -17.36
CA TYR A 57 4.63 -0.78 -16.84
C TYR A 57 4.86 0.67 -17.24
N GLY A 58 3.76 1.40 -17.41
CA GLY A 58 3.77 2.79 -17.85
C GLY A 58 4.00 3.79 -16.73
N SER A 59 4.25 5.04 -17.10
CA SER A 59 4.36 6.17 -16.18
C SER A 59 3.02 6.65 -15.61
N ASN A 60 1.92 6.01 -16.02
CA ASN A 60 0.56 6.24 -15.50
C ASN A 60 0.30 5.60 -14.12
N ILE A 61 1.34 5.05 -13.47
CA ILE A 61 1.23 4.40 -12.15
C ILE A 61 1.56 5.40 -11.03
N ARG A 62 0.73 5.34 -9.99
CA ARG A 62 0.88 6.01 -8.70
C ARG A 62 0.79 4.94 -7.61
N LEU A 63 1.93 4.40 -7.19
CA LEU A 63 1.99 3.33 -6.20
C LEU A 63 2.21 3.91 -4.81
N MET A 64 1.25 3.70 -3.91
CA MET A 64 1.34 4.04 -2.49
C MET A 64 1.51 2.78 -1.66
N VAL A 65 2.51 2.73 -0.82
CA VAL A 65 2.74 1.65 0.13
C VAL A 65 2.61 2.19 1.55
N ILE A 66 1.67 1.62 2.31
CA ILE A 66 1.54 1.87 3.75
C ILE A 66 2.48 0.91 4.47
N ASN A 67 3.57 1.45 5.00
CA ASN A 67 4.60 0.68 5.68
C ASN A 67 4.51 0.87 7.20
N ASN A 68 3.92 -0.11 7.87
CA ASN A 68 3.84 -0.17 9.33
C ASN A 68 4.74 -1.25 9.94
N GLY A 69 5.65 -1.81 9.16
CA GLY A 69 6.60 -2.83 9.59
C GLY A 69 5.98 -4.22 9.78
N GLY A 70 4.94 -4.56 9.00
CA GLY A 70 4.33 -5.89 8.98
C GLY A 70 2.80 -5.87 8.96
N ASN A 71 2.17 -7.04 9.09
CA ASN A 71 0.72 -7.20 9.01
C ASN A 71 0.01 -6.79 10.31
N ALA A 72 -0.46 -5.54 10.40
CA ALA A 72 -1.22 -5.04 11.54
C ALA A 72 -2.58 -5.75 11.70
N GLN A 73 -3.21 -6.18 10.62
CA GLN A 73 -4.52 -6.84 10.64
C GLN A 73 -4.50 -8.12 11.48
N GLN A 74 -3.43 -8.89 11.44
CA GLN A 74 -3.28 -10.12 12.24
C GLN A 74 -3.32 -9.83 13.76
N GLN A 75 -2.91 -8.65 14.19
CA GLN A 75 -2.96 -8.26 15.61
C GLN A 75 -4.37 -7.84 16.06
N SER A 76 -5.27 -7.56 15.14
CA SER A 76 -6.64 -7.15 15.46
C SER A 76 -7.60 -8.32 15.62
N LEU A 77 -7.16 -9.56 15.38
CA LEU A 77 -8.00 -10.76 15.49
C LEU A 77 -8.48 -10.98 16.94
N PRO A 78 -9.78 -11.14 17.16
CA PRO A 78 -10.31 -11.39 18.50
C PRO A 78 -9.75 -12.67 19.12
N GLY A 79 -9.31 -12.60 20.38
CA GLY A 79 -8.81 -13.75 21.11
C GLY A 79 -7.38 -14.20 20.73
N PHE A 80 -6.74 -13.51 19.80
CA PHE A 80 -5.36 -13.79 19.40
C PHE A 80 -4.38 -13.07 20.33
N THR A 81 -3.74 -13.82 21.22
CA THR A 81 -2.77 -13.32 22.21
C THR A 81 -1.47 -14.13 22.17
N PRO A 82 -0.74 -14.12 21.04
CA PRO A 82 0.50 -14.85 20.90
C PRO A 82 1.63 -14.20 21.74
N ASP A 83 2.64 -14.98 22.08
CA ASP A 83 3.90 -14.43 22.59
C ASP A 83 4.59 -13.53 21.54
N ASN A 84 5.51 -12.69 21.99
CA ASN A 84 6.17 -11.70 21.12
C ASN A 84 6.93 -12.32 19.93
N ARG A 85 7.51 -13.53 20.08
CA ARG A 85 8.23 -14.20 19.00
C ARG A 85 7.26 -14.68 17.93
N THR A 86 6.21 -15.37 18.35
CA THR A 86 5.14 -15.85 17.47
C THR A 86 4.46 -14.68 16.75
N LEU A 87 4.17 -13.59 17.45
CA LEU A 87 3.59 -12.38 16.86
C LEU A 87 4.48 -11.82 15.73
N ARG A 88 5.78 -11.68 15.98
CA ARG A 88 6.73 -11.18 14.97
C ARG A 88 6.77 -12.07 13.72
N MET A 89 6.75 -13.39 13.91
CA MET A 89 6.74 -14.34 12.79
C MET A 89 5.46 -14.24 11.97
N ILE A 90 4.30 -14.25 12.62
CA ILE A 90 2.99 -14.23 11.94
C ILE A 90 2.74 -12.89 11.22
N THR A 91 3.16 -11.79 11.83
CA THR A 91 2.98 -10.46 11.22
C THR A 91 4.04 -10.13 10.16
N GLY A 92 5.05 -10.98 9.97
CA GLY A 92 6.17 -10.66 9.08
C GLY A 92 6.90 -9.38 9.49
N ALA A 93 7.08 -9.15 10.81
CA ALA A 93 7.62 -7.89 11.35
C ALA A 93 9.00 -7.57 10.78
N HIS A 94 9.18 -6.36 10.25
CA HIS A 94 10.40 -5.89 9.60
C HIS A 94 10.64 -4.39 9.84
N GLN A 95 11.79 -3.91 9.36
CA GLN A 95 12.19 -2.50 9.33
C GLN A 95 12.68 -2.11 7.91
N THR A 96 12.18 -2.79 6.90
CA THR A 96 12.62 -2.63 5.52
C THR A 96 11.88 -1.46 4.87
N SER A 97 12.60 -0.59 4.15
CA SER A 97 12.02 0.41 3.25
C SER A 97 12.04 -0.10 1.81
N ALA A 98 11.03 0.27 1.05
CA ALA A 98 10.92 -0.02 -0.37
C ALA A 98 11.80 0.89 -1.24
N LYS A 99 12.44 1.93 -0.67
CA LYS A 99 13.17 2.98 -1.38
C LYS A 99 14.15 2.44 -2.40
N ALA A 100 15.10 1.61 -1.96
CA ALA A 100 16.17 1.11 -2.84
C ALA A 100 15.62 0.33 -4.05
N TRP A 101 14.55 -0.47 -3.84
CA TRP A 101 13.92 -1.21 -4.91
C TRP A 101 13.14 -0.29 -5.86
N ALA A 102 12.39 0.67 -5.34
CA ALA A 102 11.64 1.63 -6.15
C ALA A 102 12.57 2.45 -7.04
N GLU A 103 13.67 2.98 -6.49
CA GLU A 103 14.66 3.75 -7.24
C GLU A 103 15.38 2.91 -8.30
N ASP A 104 15.79 1.67 -7.96
CA ASP A 104 16.44 0.73 -8.89
C ASP A 104 15.51 0.35 -10.06
N ARG A 105 14.20 0.27 -9.82
CA ARG A 105 13.20 0.01 -10.86
C ARG A 105 12.74 1.25 -11.62
N GLY A 106 13.33 2.42 -11.38
CA GLY A 106 13.09 3.64 -12.13
C GLY A 106 11.82 4.40 -11.71
N LEU A 107 11.31 4.14 -10.50
CA LEU A 107 10.21 4.92 -9.95
C LEU A 107 10.75 6.16 -9.23
N THR A 108 10.05 7.28 -9.35
CA THR A 108 10.32 8.47 -8.54
C THR A 108 9.81 8.23 -7.13
N TYR A 109 10.73 8.13 -6.17
CA TYR A 109 10.41 7.80 -4.79
C TYR A 109 10.09 9.05 -3.97
N LEU A 110 8.99 8.98 -3.22
CA LEU A 110 8.54 9.92 -2.22
C LEU A 110 8.33 9.17 -0.90
N SER A 111 8.51 9.83 0.24
CA SER A 111 8.20 9.23 1.55
C SER A 111 7.49 10.22 2.46
N ALA A 112 6.75 9.69 3.44
CA ALA A 112 6.14 10.46 4.50
C ALA A 112 6.16 9.65 5.80
N HIS A 113 6.65 10.27 6.90
CA HIS A 113 6.75 9.67 8.23
C HIS A 113 5.77 10.31 9.23
N ASN A 114 5.06 11.34 8.80
CA ASN A 114 4.07 12.06 9.58
C ASN A 114 3.07 12.75 8.64
N GLU A 115 2.03 13.35 9.22
CA GLU A 115 0.97 14.00 8.47
C GLU A 115 1.48 15.19 7.65
N GLU A 116 2.40 15.99 8.20
CA GLU A 116 2.96 17.18 7.51
C GLU A 116 3.72 16.75 6.24
N GLU A 117 4.57 15.73 6.34
CA GLU A 117 5.29 15.17 5.19
C GLU A 117 4.33 14.56 4.16
N LEU A 118 3.28 13.89 4.61
CA LEU A 118 2.25 13.35 3.72
C LEU A 118 1.54 14.47 2.96
N GLN A 119 1.12 15.52 3.65
CA GLN A 119 0.48 16.68 3.03
C GLN A 119 1.41 17.38 2.02
N ALA A 120 2.71 17.39 2.27
CA ALA A 120 3.71 17.94 1.34
C ALA A 120 3.91 17.05 0.10
N ALA A 121 3.84 15.73 0.24
CA ALA A 121 4.03 14.77 -0.86
C ALA A 121 2.79 14.59 -1.76
N LEU A 122 1.59 14.68 -1.18
CA LEU A 122 0.33 14.42 -1.89
C LEU A 122 0.12 15.26 -3.14
N PRO A 123 0.39 16.59 -3.20
CA PRO A 123 0.18 17.38 -4.40
C PRO A 123 0.95 16.86 -5.63
N ALA A 124 2.17 16.36 -5.43
CA ALA A 124 2.95 15.74 -6.50
C ALA A 124 2.40 14.36 -6.88
N PHE A 125 1.99 13.58 -5.88
CA PHE A 125 1.49 12.22 -6.06
C PHE A 125 0.13 12.15 -6.77
N VAL A 126 -0.80 13.07 -6.45
CA VAL A 126 -2.16 13.09 -7.03
C VAL A 126 -2.29 13.93 -8.30
N LYS A 127 -1.20 14.57 -8.74
CA LYS A 127 -1.22 15.42 -9.93
C LYS A 127 -1.80 14.66 -11.13
N PRO A 128 -2.77 15.24 -11.88
CA PRO A 128 -3.46 14.54 -12.97
C PRO A 128 -2.59 14.30 -14.22
N ASP A 129 -1.42 14.92 -14.29
CA ASP A 129 -0.52 14.76 -15.43
C ASP A 129 0.26 13.45 -15.35
N ILE A 130 0.38 12.74 -16.47
CA ILE A 130 1.29 11.61 -16.58
C ILE A 130 2.72 12.14 -16.47
N THR A 131 3.45 11.67 -15.45
CA THR A 131 4.84 12.04 -15.19
C THR A 131 5.79 11.26 -16.10
N ARG A 132 7.06 11.71 -16.20
CA ARG A 132 8.08 10.99 -16.99
C ARG A 132 8.34 9.57 -16.46
N GLN A 133 8.23 9.38 -15.16
CA GLN A 133 8.41 8.12 -14.46
C GLN A 133 7.20 7.84 -13.57
N PRO A 134 6.87 6.57 -13.30
CA PRO A 134 5.85 6.25 -12.31
C PRO A 134 6.26 6.78 -10.93
N LEU A 135 5.27 7.14 -10.10
CA LEU A 135 5.53 7.63 -8.75
C LEU A 135 5.32 6.54 -7.72
N PHE A 136 6.19 6.53 -6.72
CA PHE A 136 6.13 5.66 -5.56
C PHE A 136 6.09 6.51 -4.29
N LEU A 137 5.07 6.36 -3.48
CA LEU A 137 4.95 7.03 -2.18
C LEU A 137 4.93 5.98 -1.06
N GLU A 138 5.96 5.97 -0.23
CA GLU A 138 6.02 5.14 0.98
C GLU A 138 5.57 5.96 2.18
N VAL A 139 4.45 5.54 2.79
CA VAL A 139 3.88 6.19 3.97
C VAL A 139 4.18 5.31 5.18
N PHE A 140 5.03 5.81 6.07
CA PHE A 140 5.37 5.11 7.31
C PHE A 140 4.35 5.41 8.38
N THR A 141 3.75 4.36 8.95
CA THR A 141 2.78 4.47 10.03
C THR A 141 3.22 3.63 11.24
N ASP A 142 2.57 3.87 12.38
CA ASP A 142 2.78 3.06 13.59
C ASP A 142 1.78 1.91 13.65
N LYS A 143 2.27 0.69 13.75
CA LYS A 143 1.45 -0.52 13.76
C LYS A 143 0.41 -0.54 14.89
N ALA A 144 0.74 -0.06 16.08
CA ALA A 144 -0.19 -0.07 17.21
C ALA A 144 -1.32 0.93 16.99
N SER A 145 -0.99 2.10 16.46
CA SER A 145 -1.95 3.13 16.07
C SER A 145 -2.87 2.64 14.96
N ASP A 146 -2.34 1.96 13.94
CA ASP A 146 -3.13 1.38 12.85
C ASP A 146 -4.12 0.31 13.35
N VAL A 147 -3.69 -0.57 14.27
CA VAL A 147 -4.55 -1.59 14.89
C VAL A 147 -5.69 -0.93 15.67
N GLU A 148 -5.41 0.13 16.43
CA GLU A 148 -6.43 0.84 17.19
C GLU A 148 -7.42 1.58 16.27
N ALA A 149 -6.93 2.26 15.23
CA ALA A 149 -7.76 2.92 14.23
C ALA A 149 -8.71 1.93 13.54
N LEU A 150 -8.21 0.74 13.17
CA LEU A 150 -9.00 -0.32 12.55
C LEU A 150 -10.08 -0.83 13.51
N LYS A 151 -9.75 -1.05 14.79
CA LYS A 151 -10.73 -1.45 15.81
C LYS A 151 -11.83 -0.40 16.00
N GLN A 152 -11.48 0.87 16.03
CA GLN A 152 -12.44 1.97 16.15
C GLN A 152 -13.37 2.03 14.94
N TYR A 153 -12.82 1.88 13.73
CA TYR A 153 -13.60 1.80 12.50
C TYR A 153 -14.65 0.69 12.55
N TYR A 154 -14.27 -0.55 12.90
CA TYR A 154 -15.22 -1.66 13.01
C TYR A 154 -16.26 -1.48 14.12
N LYS A 155 -15.89 -0.82 15.22
CA LYS A 155 -16.86 -0.46 16.27
C LYS A 155 -17.90 0.55 15.77
N SER A 156 -17.51 1.50 14.92
CA SER A 156 -18.42 2.50 14.36
C SER A 156 -19.46 1.88 13.43
N LEU A 157 -19.06 0.89 12.62
CA LEU A 157 -19.96 0.17 11.71
C LEU A 157 -21.05 -0.64 12.43
N LYS A 158 -20.80 -1.10 13.68
CA LYS A 158 -21.79 -1.85 14.48
C LYS A 158 -22.83 -0.96 15.15
N LYS A 159 -22.67 0.35 15.12
CA LYS A 159 -23.59 1.33 15.73
C LYS A 159 -24.54 1.98 14.72
N SER A 160 -24.33 1.73 13.45
CA SER A 160 -25.19 2.13 12.33
C SER A 160 -26.04 0.94 11.87
#